data_473d9893739a26d838300ad4731b569e
#
_entry.id   473d9893739a26d838300ad4731b569e
#
_cell.length_a   1.000
_cell.length_b   1.000
_cell.length_c   1.000
_cell.angle_alpha   90.00
_cell.angle_beta   90.00
_cell.angle_gamma   90.00
#
_symmetry.space_group_name_H-M   'P 1'
#
loop_
_entity.id
_entity.type
_entity.pdbx_description
1 polymer ?
#
loop_
_entity_poly.entity_id
_entity_poly.type
_entity_poly.pdbx_seq_one_letter_code
_entity_poly.pdbx_strand_id
1 'polypeptide(L)'
;MDNKMFCFQCEQTVGCTGCTGKAGVCGKTADVAKLQDELTSALIGLARATDGDTPVNADTWRLMIKGLFTTVTNVSFNEKTIRELIDRVHAEKERLVPNCSSCGSRCGRNDDYDMNLLWNAQEDVRSLKSLILFGVRGMAAYAHHAMVLGYADEAVNRFFAKALFAIGEDWGMDELLPIVMEVGEKNLKCMALLDKANTESYGMPTPVTVPLTVEKGPFIVISGHDLHDLKLLLEQTKGKDVNIYTHGEMLPAHGYPELKKYSHLKGNFGTAWQNQQKEFAELPAPVLFTTNCLMPPKASYADRVFTTAVVSYPEMMHIGEDRDFTPVIEKALELGGYSEDKPFTGINGGNAVMTGFARSTVLGVADRVIEAVKSGAIRHLFLVGGCDGARPGRNYYTEFVKQTPADTVVLTLACGKYRFNDLDLGTIGGLPRLMDVGQCNDAYSAIQIAVALADAFGCGVNDLPLSMVLSWYEQKAVCILLTLLYLGIKNIRLGPTLPAFVSPNVLNYLVENFGIAPITMPEEDLKQLLK
;
A
#
# COMPACT_ATOMS: atom_id res chain seq x y z
N MET A 1 -19.97 -4.30 -29.20
CA MET A 1 -18.87 -4.89 -28.41
C MET A 1 -19.35 -5.10 -27.00
N ASP A 2 -19.14 -6.28 -26.45
CA ASP A 2 -19.61 -6.61 -25.10
C ASP A 2 -18.80 -5.76 -24.10
N ASN A 3 -19.43 -4.75 -23.50
CA ASN A 3 -18.76 -3.78 -22.62
C ASN A 3 -18.65 -4.36 -21.21
N LYS A 4 -18.06 -5.55 -21.08
CA LYS A 4 -17.84 -6.28 -19.85
C LYS A 4 -16.37 -6.32 -19.49
N MET A 5 -16.07 -6.30 -18.21
CA MET A 5 -14.74 -6.45 -17.64
C MET A 5 -14.62 -7.75 -16.86
N PHE A 6 -13.39 -8.15 -16.58
CA PHE A 6 -13.08 -9.10 -15.53
C PHE A 6 -11.98 -8.51 -14.63
N CYS A 7 -12.21 -8.49 -13.31
CA CYS A 7 -11.19 -8.06 -12.34
C CYS A 7 -11.52 -8.63 -10.95
N PHE A 8 -10.57 -9.28 -10.31
CA PHE A 8 -10.74 -9.84 -8.96
C PHE A 8 -9.54 -9.54 -8.03
N GLN A 9 -8.76 -8.49 -8.35
CA GLN A 9 -7.48 -8.20 -7.72
C GLN A 9 -7.56 -7.55 -6.33
N CYS A 10 -8.76 -7.16 -5.84
CA CYS A 10 -8.93 -6.50 -4.54
C CYS A 10 -10.06 -7.13 -3.72
N GLU A 11 -10.10 -6.81 -2.44
CA GLU A 11 -11.10 -7.32 -1.49
C GLU A 11 -12.53 -6.89 -1.84
N GLN A 12 -12.72 -5.75 -2.52
CA GLN A 12 -14.03 -5.23 -2.88
C GLN A 12 -14.68 -5.88 -4.10
N THR A 13 -14.08 -6.89 -4.71
CA THR A 13 -14.69 -7.57 -5.85
C THR A 13 -16.12 -8.02 -5.57
N VAL A 14 -16.98 -7.93 -6.58
CA VAL A 14 -18.40 -8.29 -6.44
C VAL A 14 -18.55 -9.72 -5.93
N GLY A 15 -19.27 -9.90 -4.82
CA GLY A 15 -19.56 -11.22 -4.24
C GLY A 15 -18.33 -12.04 -3.85
N CYS A 16 -17.14 -11.46 -3.70
CA CYS A 16 -15.87 -12.16 -3.52
C CYS A 16 -15.53 -13.13 -4.66
N THR A 17 -16.00 -12.86 -5.89
CA THR A 17 -15.75 -13.69 -7.07
C THR A 17 -15.08 -12.94 -8.20
N GLY A 18 -15.44 -11.67 -8.40
CA GLY A 18 -14.89 -10.81 -9.43
C GLY A 18 -15.89 -9.76 -9.92
N CYS A 19 -15.36 -8.64 -10.43
CA CYS A 19 -16.15 -7.63 -11.13
C CYS A 19 -16.24 -8.02 -12.61
N THR A 20 -17.45 -8.31 -13.10
CA THR A 20 -17.70 -8.79 -14.46
C THR A 20 -18.67 -7.90 -15.25
N GLY A 21 -19.12 -6.78 -14.63
CA GLY A 21 -20.10 -5.86 -15.21
C GLY A 21 -19.47 -4.78 -16.09
N LYS A 22 -20.15 -3.63 -16.16
CA LYS A 22 -19.67 -2.43 -16.90
C LYS A 22 -18.62 -1.64 -16.13
N ALA A 23 -18.56 -1.81 -14.79
CA ALA A 23 -17.58 -1.17 -13.93
C ALA A 23 -17.24 -2.05 -12.71
N GLY A 24 -16.07 -1.84 -12.15
CA GLY A 24 -15.67 -2.41 -10.86
C GLY A 24 -16.28 -1.65 -9.68
N VAL A 25 -16.30 -2.28 -8.50
CA VAL A 25 -16.76 -1.63 -7.24
C VAL A 25 -15.92 -0.39 -6.92
N CYS A 26 -14.64 -0.37 -7.29
CA CYS A 26 -13.74 0.78 -7.13
C CYS A 26 -14.06 1.96 -8.07
N GLY A 27 -15.01 1.82 -8.99
CA GLY A 27 -15.33 2.82 -10.00
C GLY A 27 -14.55 2.70 -11.32
N LYS A 28 -13.65 1.72 -11.44
CA LYS A 28 -12.93 1.44 -12.70
C LYS A 28 -13.90 1.01 -13.78
N THR A 29 -13.85 1.66 -14.96
CA THR A 29 -14.65 1.27 -16.13
C THR A 29 -14.15 -0.03 -16.76
N ALA A 30 -14.97 -0.67 -17.59
CA ALA A 30 -14.54 -1.84 -18.34
C ALA A 30 -13.38 -1.53 -19.29
N ASP A 31 -13.35 -0.34 -19.88
CA ASP A 31 -12.29 0.08 -20.80
C ASP A 31 -10.96 0.28 -20.08
N VAL A 32 -10.98 0.93 -18.91
CA VAL A 32 -9.78 1.03 -18.05
C VAL A 32 -9.30 -0.35 -17.60
N ALA A 33 -10.21 -1.29 -17.26
CA ALA A 33 -9.81 -2.64 -16.87
C ALA A 33 -9.10 -3.39 -17.99
N LYS A 34 -9.64 -3.30 -19.23
CA LYS A 34 -9.02 -3.90 -20.42
C LYS A 34 -7.66 -3.29 -20.73
N LEU A 35 -7.53 -1.95 -20.65
CA LEU A 35 -6.26 -1.27 -20.85
C LEU A 35 -5.21 -1.66 -19.81
N GLN A 36 -5.62 -1.92 -18.56
CA GLN A 36 -4.70 -2.42 -17.52
C GLN A 36 -4.27 -3.87 -17.81
N ASP A 37 -5.13 -4.68 -18.42
CA ASP A 37 -4.77 -6.01 -18.92
C ASP A 37 -3.83 -5.92 -20.13
N GLU A 38 -4.09 -5.02 -21.09
CA GLU A 38 -3.20 -4.73 -22.23
C GLU A 38 -1.81 -4.25 -21.74
N LEU A 39 -1.76 -3.36 -20.76
CA LEU A 39 -0.50 -2.93 -20.16
C LEU A 39 0.23 -4.11 -19.50
N THR A 40 -0.48 -4.97 -18.78
CA THR A 40 0.12 -6.17 -18.16
C THR A 40 0.64 -7.13 -19.21
N SER A 41 -0.11 -7.34 -20.27
CA SER A 41 0.26 -8.11 -21.47
C SER A 41 1.57 -7.60 -22.10
N ALA A 42 1.65 -6.29 -22.35
CA ALA A 42 2.85 -5.64 -22.88
C ALA A 42 4.07 -5.75 -21.93
N LEU A 43 3.85 -5.63 -20.62
CA LEU A 43 4.90 -5.79 -19.59
C LEU A 43 5.45 -7.23 -19.55
N ILE A 44 4.61 -8.25 -19.74
CA ILE A 44 5.06 -9.64 -19.88
C ILE A 44 5.91 -9.80 -21.16
N GLY A 45 5.49 -9.19 -22.27
CA GLY A 45 6.28 -9.13 -23.49
C GLY A 45 7.63 -8.43 -23.30
N LEU A 46 7.65 -7.31 -22.57
CA LEU A 46 8.88 -6.61 -22.21
C LEU A 46 9.79 -7.47 -21.33
N ALA A 47 9.24 -8.18 -20.35
CA ALA A 47 10.00 -9.08 -19.48
C ALA A 47 10.70 -10.18 -20.30
N ARG A 48 10.01 -10.76 -21.27
CA ARG A 48 10.60 -11.73 -22.21
C ARG A 48 11.74 -11.13 -23.04
N ALA A 49 11.61 -9.85 -23.42
CA ALA A 49 12.64 -9.14 -24.19
C ALA A 49 13.91 -8.87 -23.37
N THR A 50 13.84 -8.84 -22.02
CA THR A 50 15.03 -8.62 -21.17
C THR A 50 15.98 -9.82 -21.12
N ASP A 51 15.58 -10.99 -21.59
CA ASP A 51 16.43 -12.21 -21.68
C ASP A 51 17.29 -12.24 -22.97
N GLY A 52 17.29 -11.17 -23.76
CA GLY A 52 18.07 -11.03 -24.97
C GLY A 52 19.48 -10.50 -24.75
N ASP A 53 20.22 -10.33 -25.87
CA ASP A 53 21.62 -9.86 -25.86
C ASP A 53 21.75 -8.34 -25.65
N THR A 54 20.67 -7.57 -25.83
CA THR A 54 20.68 -6.10 -25.66
C THR A 54 20.71 -5.75 -24.18
N PRO A 55 21.66 -4.88 -23.74
CA PRO A 55 21.73 -4.48 -22.35
C PRO A 55 20.44 -3.81 -21.85
N VAL A 56 19.92 -4.31 -20.75
CA VAL A 56 18.80 -3.70 -19.99
C VAL A 56 19.35 -2.54 -19.17
N ASN A 57 18.73 -1.39 -19.24
CA ASN A 57 19.13 -0.20 -18.53
C ASN A 57 18.18 0.18 -17.38
N ALA A 58 18.51 1.22 -16.62
CA ALA A 58 17.69 1.69 -15.51
C ALA A 58 16.30 2.18 -15.97
N ASP A 59 16.16 2.70 -17.18
CA ASP A 59 14.88 3.20 -17.69
C ASP A 59 13.91 2.06 -18.02
N THR A 60 14.42 0.91 -18.48
CA THR A 60 13.63 -0.32 -18.63
C THR A 60 12.99 -0.73 -17.30
N TRP A 61 13.79 -0.76 -16.22
CA TRP A 61 13.29 -1.11 -14.88
C TRP A 61 12.28 -0.09 -14.36
N ARG A 62 12.56 1.21 -14.54
CA ARG A 62 11.62 2.29 -14.19
C ARG A 62 10.28 2.13 -14.89
N LEU A 63 10.32 1.83 -16.18
CA LEU A 63 9.13 1.65 -16.99
C LEU A 63 8.30 0.43 -16.53
N MET A 64 8.97 -0.70 -16.24
CA MET A 64 8.33 -1.91 -15.74
C MET A 64 7.67 -1.67 -14.36
N ILE A 65 8.38 -1.05 -13.43
CA ILE A 65 7.90 -0.69 -12.10
C ILE A 65 6.72 0.29 -12.21
N LYS A 66 6.84 1.35 -13.03
CA LYS A 66 5.77 2.33 -13.26
C LYS A 66 4.53 1.68 -13.85
N GLY A 67 4.70 0.77 -14.82
CA GLY A 67 3.60 0.04 -15.45
C GLY A 67 2.85 -0.85 -14.46
N LEU A 68 3.56 -1.65 -13.67
CA LEU A 68 2.98 -2.49 -12.64
C LEU A 68 2.24 -1.66 -11.58
N PHE A 69 2.85 -0.59 -11.08
CA PHE A 69 2.23 0.28 -10.06
C PHE A 69 0.97 0.98 -10.61
N THR A 70 0.95 1.40 -11.87
CA THR A 70 -0.22 2.00 -12.52
C THR A 70 -1.45 1.07 -12.51
N THR A 71 -1.25 -0.25 -12.50
CA THR A 71 -2.33 -1.25 -12.48
C THR A 71 -2.82 -1.63 -11.08
N VAL A 72 -2.21 -1.11 -10.02
CA VAL A 72 -2.68 -1.31 -8.63
C VAL A 72 -4.06 -0.68 -8.45
N THR A 73 -4.86 -1.25 -7.55
CA THR A 73 -6.23 -0.78 -7.28
C THR A 73 -6.23 0.69 -6.81
N ASN A 74 -7.14 1.49 -7.36
CA ASN A 74 -7.32 2.91 -7.02
C ASN A 74 -6.08 3.79 -7.28
N VAL A 75 -5.36 3.53 -8.37
CA VAL A 75 -4.21 4.33 -8.85
C VAL A 75 -4.60 5.12 -10.09
N SER A 76 -4.65 4.49 -11.26
CA SER A 76 -4.97 5.17 -12.51
C SER A 76 -6.33 4.75 -13.06
N PHE A 77 -7.17 5.75 -13.32
CA PHE A 77 -8.47 5.64 -13.99
C PHE A 77 -8.46 6.31 -15.36
N ASN A 78 -7.33 6.85 -15.79
CA ASN A 78 -7.20 7.65 -17.01
C ASN A 78 -6.69 6.78 -18.16
N GLU A 79 -7.59 6.52 -19.13
CA GLU A 79 -7.29 5.71 -20.31
C GLU A 79 -6.12 6.28 -21.11
N LYS A 80 -6.04 7.61 -21.25
CA LYS A 80 -4.98 8.27 -22.03
C LYS A 80 -3.60 7.96 -21.45
N THR A 81 -3.43 8.13 -20.14
CA THR A 81 -2.14 7.87 -19.50
C THR A 81 -1.73 6.39 -19.53
N ILE A 82 -2.72 5.48 -19.48
CA ILE A 82 -2.44 4.05 -19.61
C ILE A 82 -2.01 3.70 -21.05
N ARG A 83 -2.66 4.25 -22.07
CA ARG A 83 -2.27 4.05 -23.50
C ARG A 83 -0.86 4.59 -23.76
N GLU A 84 -0.55 5.81 -23.32
CA GLU A 84 0.79 6.38 -23.45
C GLU A 84 1.86 5.50 -22.78
N LEU A 85 1.52 4.85 -21.68
CA LEU A 85 2.42 3.94 -21.01
C LEU A 85 2.61 2.63 -21.76
N ILE A 86 1.55 2.08 -22.37
CA ILE A 86 1.60 0.90 -23.28
C ILE A 86 2.51 1.21 -24.46
N ASP A 87 2.34 2.36 -25.12
CA ASP A 87 3.17 2.78 -26.25
C ASP A 87 4.65 2.85 -25.86
N ARG A 88 4.96 3.38 -24.68
CA ARG A 88 6.34 3.42 -24.15
C ARG A 88 6.90 2.03 -23.88
N VAL A 89 6.10 1.11 -23.36
CA VAL A 89 6.50 -0.28 -23.12
C VAL A 89 6.81 -0.98 -24.44
N HIS A 90 5.99 -0.77 -25.47
CA HIS A 90 6.25 -1.31 -26.81
C HIS A 90 7.52 -0.74 -27.44
N ALA A 91 7.73 0.58 -27.35
CA ALA A 91 8.96 1.21 -27.84
C ALA A 91 10.22 0.67 -27.14
N GLU A 92 10.17 0.43 -25.83
CA GLU A 92 11.27 -0.15 -25.08
C GLU A 92 11.51 -1.63 -25.46
N LYS A 93 10.43 -2.38 -25.67
CA LYS A 93 10.51 -3.75 -26.17
C LYS A 93 11.18 -3.81 -27.54
N GLU A 94 10.82 -2.91 -28.46
CA GLU A 94 11.46 -2.79 -29.79
C GLU A 94 12.95 -2.42 -29.70
N ARG A 95 13.34 -1.59 -28.73
CA ARG A 95 14.74 -1.25 -28.47
C ARG A 95 15.56 -2.47 -28.02
N LEU A 96 14.97 -3.31 -27.18
CA LEU A 96 15.65 -4.52 -26.66
C LEU A 96 15.74 -5.62 -27.70
N VAL A 97 14.76 -5.72 -28.59
CA VAL A 97 14.72 -6.71 -29.67
C VAL A 97 14.53 -5.99 -31.01
N PRO A 98 15.59 -5.35 -31.52
CA PRO A 98 15.50 -4.68 -32.81
C PRO A 98 15.15 -5.68 -33.91
N ASN A 99 14.22 -5.31 -34.81
CA ASN A 99 13.63 -6.08 -35.88
C ASN A 99 14.57 -7.15 -36.47
N CYS A 100 14.37 -8.39 -36.08
CA CYS A 100 15.08 -9.52 -36.65
C CYS A 100 14.29 -10.05 -37.84
N SER A 101 14.53 -9.47 -39.03
CA SER A 101 13.98 -9.99 -40.31
C SER A 101 14.49 -11.41 -40.64
N SER A 102 15.37 -12.00 -39.83
CA SER A 102 16.03 -13.28 -40.11
C SER A 102 16.00 -14.33 -39.00
N CYS A 103 15.48 -14.05 -37.80
CA CYS A 103 15.49 -15.05 -36.69
C CYS A 103 14.16 -15.74 -36.52
N GLY A 104 13.92 -16.77 -37.29
CA GLY A 104 12.66 -17.50 -37.36
C GLY A 104 12.22 -18.28 -36.10
N SER A 105 12.89 -18.17 -34.93
CA SER A 105 12.49 -18.88 -33.72
C SER A 105 12.42 -18.03 -32.44
N ARG A 106 12.94 -16.81 -32.42
CA ARG A 106 12.92 -15.92 -31.26
C ARG A 106 11.81 -14.85 -31.32
N CYS A 107 11.26 -14.57 -32.50
CA CYS A 107 10.26 -13.50 -32.66
C CYS A 107 8.96 -13.74 -31.89
N GLY A 108 8.51 -14.98 -31.75
CA GLY A 108 7.28 -15.30 -31.00
C GLY A 108 7.40 -15.21 -29.48
N ARG A 109 8.61 -15.09 -28.92
CA ARG A 109 8.82 -14.94 -27.48
C ARG A 109 8.60 -13.50 -26.96
N ASN A 110 8.58 -12.53 -27.87
CA ASN A 110 8.46 -11.11 -27.52
C ASN A 110 7.07 -10.55 -27.80
N ASP A 111 6.13 -11.38 -28.24
CA ASP A 111 4.74 -10.97 -28.41
C ASP A 111 4.11 -10.68 -27.05
N ASP A 112 3.15 -9.78 -27.06
CA ASP A 112 2.34 -9.50 -25.90
C ASP A 112 1.60 -10.76 -25.46
N TYR A 113 1.45 -10.92 -24.15
CA TYR A 113 0.82 -12.10 -23.57
C TYR A 113 -0.70 -12.01 -23.69
N ASP A 114 -1.36 -13.08 -24.11
CA ASP A 114 -2.84 -13.11 -24.07
C ASP A 114 -3.32 -13.31 -22.64
N MET A 115 -3.84 -12.25 -22.03
CA MET A 115 -4.37 -12.28 -20.66
C MET A 115 -5.53 -13.26 -20.48
N ASN A 116 -6.23 -13.66 -21.56
CA ASN A 116 -7.24 -14.71 -21.46
C ASN A 116 -6.65 -16.07 -21.07
N LEU A 117 -5.39 -16.35 -21.42
CA LEU A 117 -4.69 -17.54 -20.97
C LEU A 117 -4.53 -17.60 -19.46
N LEU A 118 -4.31 -16.44 -18.82
CA LEU A 118 -4.27 -16.33 -17.37
C LEU A 118 -5.66 -16.47 -16.75
N TRP A 119 -6.63 -15.67 -17.23
CA TRP A 119 -7.96 -15.62 -16.61
C TRP A 119 -8.75 -16.91 -16.77
N ASN A 120 -8.48 -17.70 -17.81
CA ASN A 120 -9.13 -18.99 -18.08
C ASN A 120 -8.26 -20.20 -17.75
N ALA A 121 -7.08 -20.02 -17.11
CA ALA A 121 -6.24 -21.10 -16.66
C ALA A 121 -6.95 -22.01 -15.65
N GLN A 122 -6.44 -23.23 -15.47
CA GLN A 122 -6.85 -24.12 -14.38
C GLN A 122 -6.80 -23.35 -13.05
N GLU A 123 -7.75 -23.60 -12.16
CA GLU A 123 -8.03 -22.75 -10.99
C GLU A 123 -6.81 -22.54 -10.09
N ASP A 124 -6.03 -23.60 -9.81
CA ASP A 124 -4.85 -23.50 -8.96
C ASP A 124 -3.70 -22.76 -9.65
N VAL A 125 -3.49 -23.01 -10.94
CA VAL A 125 -2.51 -22.28 -11.77
C VAL A 125 -2.88 -20.81 -11.85
N ARG A 126 -4.15 -20.49 -12.12
CA ARG A 126 -4.66 -19.12 -12.10
C ARG A 126 -4.43 -18.45 -10.75
N SER A 127 -4.66 -19.19 -9.66
CA SER A 127 -4.45 -18.70 -8.29
C SER A 127 -2.98 -18.35 -8.05
N LEU A 128 -2.04 -19.23 -8.36
CA LEU A 128 -0.60 -18.99 -8.19
C LEU A 128 -0.08 -17.85 -9.07
N LYS A 129 -0.48 -17.82 -10.36
CA LYS A 129 -0.13 -16.72 -11.27
C LYS A 129 -0.70 -15.38 -10.78
N SER A 130 -1.92 -15.38 -10.22
CA SER A 130 -2.53 -14.19 -9.62
C SER A 130 -1.80 -13.71 -8.38
N LEU A 131 -1.35 -14.64 -7.50
CA LEU A 131 -0.53 -14.31 -6.34
C LEU A 131 0.81 -13.67 -6.75
N ILE A 132 1.47 -14.20 -7.79
CA ILE A 132 2.69 -13.62 -8.36
C ILE A 132 2.38 -12.22 -8.90
N LEU A 133 1.39 -12.07 -9.80
CA LEU A 133 1.05 -10.80 -10.44
C LEU A 133 0.68 -9.72 -9.43
N PHE A 134 -0.20 -10.05 -8.48
CA PHE A 134 -0.65 -9.07 -7.49
C PHE A 134 0.44 -8.79 -6.46
N GLY A 135 1.26 -9.78 -6.12
CA GLY A 135 2.46 -9.59 -5.30
C GLY A 135 3.44 -8.60 -5.93
N VAL A 136 3.83 -8.79 -7.19
CA VAL A 136 4.76 -7.86 -7.85
C VAL A 136 4.14 -6.49 -8.15
N ARG A 137 2.83 -6.37 -8.36
CA ARG A 137 2.14 -5.07 -8.43
C ARG A 137 2.29 -4.30 -7.11
N GLY A 138 2.09 -4.97 -5.98
CA GLY A 138 2.30 -4.38 -4.65
C GLY A 138 3.75 -3.99 -4.40
N MET A 139 4.69 -4.89 -4.72
CA MET A 139 6.13 -4.65 -4.59
C MET A 139 6.59 -3.47 -5.47
N ALA A 140 6.00 -3.28 -6.66
CA ALA A 140 6.32 -2.17 -7.56
C ALA A 140 6.02 -0.80 -6.94
N ALA A 141 5.02 -0.68 -6.08
CA ALA A 141 4.76 0.54 -5.33
C ALA A 141 5.94 0.89 -4.40
N TYR A 142 6.48 -0.09 -3.67
CA TYR A 142 7.63 0.11 -2.78
C TYR A 142 8.90 0.44 -3.56
N ALA A 143 9.16 -0.28 -4.65
CA ALA A 143 10.29 -0.02 -5.53
C ALA A 143 10.21 1.38 -6.15
N HIS A 144 9.02 1.84 -6.53
CA HIS A 144 8.80 3.19 -7.05
C HIS A 144 9.17 4.26 -6.03
N HIS A 145 8.70 4.14 -4.79
CA HIS A 145 9.02 5.11 -3.73
C HIS A 145 10.51 5.14 -3.38
N ALA A 146 11.19 4.00 -3.36
CA ALA A 146 12.64 3.95 -3.18
C ALA A 146 13.36 4.63 -4.36
N MET A 147 12.90 4.37 -5.57
CA MET A 147 13.53 4.86 -6.80
C MET A 147 13.42 6.38 -6.97
N VAL A 148 12.31 7.01 -6.57
CA VAL A 148 12.17 8.48 -6.62
C VAL A 148 13.12 9.18 -5.65
N LEU A 149 13.63 8.47 -4.64
CA LEU A 149 14.66 8.90 -3.72
C LEU A 149 16.09 8.52 -4.17
N GLY A 150 16.24 7.92 -5.35
CA GLY A 150 17.54 7.54 -5.90
C GLY A 150 18.05 6.16 -5.46
N TYR A 151 17.20 5.34 -4.81
CA TYR A 151 17.56 4.00 -4.34
C TYR A 151 17.02 2.94 -5.28
N ALA A 152 17.86 1.99 -5.68
CA ALA A 152 17.50 0.84 -6.50
C ALA A 152 18.32 -0.39 -6.09
N ASP A 153 17.77 -1.58 -6.29
CA ASP A 153 18.45 -2.85 -6.09
C ASP A 153 18.26 -3.70 -7.37
N GLU A 154 19.38 -4.10 -7.95
CA GLU A 154 19.38 -4.84 -9.23
C GLU A 154 18.72 -6.22 -9.10
N ALA A 155 18.84 -6.89 -7.96
CA ALA A 155 18.20 -8.20 -7.75
C ALA A 155 16.66 -8.05 -7.65
N VAL A 156 16.18 -6.95 -7.05
CA VAL A 156 14.75 -6.61 -7.01
C VAL A 156 14.27 -6.27 -8.42
N ASN A 157 15.01 -5.46 -9.16
CA ASN A 157 14.66 -5.05 -10.53
C ASN A 157 14.55 -6.26 -11.47
N ARG A 158 15.56 -7.14 -11.47
CA ARG A 158 15.55 -8.37 -12.29
C ARG A 158 14.42 -9.33 -11.91
N PHE A 159 14.03 -9.33 -10.64
CA PHE A 159 12.94 -10.19 -10.19
C PHE A 159 11.58 -9.77 -10.77
N PHE A 160 11.32 -8.49 -11.02
CA PHE A 160 10.11 -8.08 -11.73
C PHE A 160 10.00 -8.75 -13.10
N ALA A 161 11.09 -8.76 -13.87
CA ALA A 161 11.11 -9.44 -15.17
C ALA A 161 10.94 -10.97 -15.01
N LYS A 162 11.64 -11.59 -14.06
CA LYS A 162 11.50 -13.03 -13.78
C LYS A 162 10.06 -13.41 -13.43
N ALA A 163 9.42 -12.65 -12.56
CA ALA A 163 8.04 -12.91 -12.14
C ALA A 163 7.03 -12.75 -13.30
N LEU A 164 7.16 -11.68 -14.09
CA LEU A 164 6.34 -11.47 -15.28
C LEU A 164 6.58 -12.54 -16.33
N PHE A 165 7.83 -12.96 -16.55
CA PHE A 165 8.16 -14.09 -17.42
C PHE A 165 7.43 -15.36 -16.97
N ALA A 166 7.51 -15.73 -15.68
CA ALA A 166 6.86 -16.91 -15.13
C ALA A 166 5.32 -16.90 -15.34
N ILE A 167 4.67 -15.74 -15.25
CA ILE A 167 3.25 -15.60 -15.56
C ILE A 167 2.96 -15.93 -17.03
N GLY A 168 3.86 -15.53 -17.93
CA GLY A 168 3.75 -15.73 -19.36
C GLY A 168 3.98 -17.16 -19.84
N GLU A 169 4.58 -18.04 -19.00
CA GLU A 169 4.92 -19.39 -19.38
C GLU A 169 3.80 -20.39 -19.05
N ASP A 170 3.82 -21.54 -19.74
CA ASP A 170 2.88 -22.65 -19.48
C ASP A 170 3.42 -23.56 -18.36
N TRP A 171 3.56 -22.95 -17.16
CA TRP A 171 4.08 -23.60 -15.96
C TRP A 171 2.95 -24.14 -15.07
N GLY A 172 3.23 -25.29 -14.45
CA GLY A 172 2.37 -25.90 -13.45
C GLY A 172 2.64 -25.40 -12.03
N MET A 173 1.99 -26.05 -11.07
CA MET A 173 2.08 -25.67 -9.65
C MET A 173 3.50 -25.79 -9.10
N ASP A 174 4.24 -26.83 -9.52
CA ASP A 174 5.59 -27.12 -9.00
C ASP A 174 6.62 -26.04 -9.40
N GLU A 175 6.44 -25.41 -10.58
CA GLU A 175 7.29 -24.31 -11.04
C GLU A 175 6.83 -22.96 -10.49
N LEU A 176 5.51 -22.76 -10.31
CA LEU A 176 4.95 -21.47 -9.89
C LEU A 176 5.06 -21.23 -8.37
N LEU A 177 4.91 -22.26 -7.54
CA LEU A 177 4.96 -22.11 -6.09
C LEU A 177 6.31 -21.54 -5.58
N PRO A 178 7.47 -21.99 -6.08
CA PRO A 178 8.75 -21.34 -5.75
C PRO A 178 8.80 -19.85 -6.10
N ILE A 179 8.18 -19.43 -7.22
CA ILE A 179 8.13 -18.02 -7.61
C ILE A 179 7.23 -17.22 -6.65
N VAL A 180 6.09 -17.78 -6.21
CA VAL A 180 5.23 -17.15 -5.19
C VAL A 180 6.03 -16.89 -3.90
N MET A 181 6.81 -17.85 -3.43
CA MET A 181 7.66 -17.68 -2.24
C MET A 181 8.78 -16.68 -2.48
N GLU A 182 9.37 -16.66 -3.68
CA GLU A 182 10.39 -15.67 -4.04
C GLU A 182 9.84 -14.23 -4.12
N VAL A 183 8.55 -14.04 -4.47
CA VAL A 183 7.89 -12.71 -4.31
C VAL A 183 8.04 -12.23 -2.87
N GLY A 184 7.78 -13.09 -1.89
CA GLY A 184 7.92 -12.74 -0.47
C GLY A 184 9.35 -12.34 -0.09
N GLU A 185 10.35 -13.11 -0.55
CA GLU A 185 11.77 -12.82 -0.33
C GLU A 185 12.20 -11.48 -0.94
N LYS A 186 11.86 -11.26 -2.22
CA LYS A 186 12.27 -10.04 -2.92
C LYS A 186 11.51 -8.81 -2.42
N ASN A 187 10.25 -9.00 -1.99
CA ASN A 187 9.50 -7.91 -1.36
C ASN A 187 10.10 -7.52 0.00
N LEU A 188 10.62 -8.46 0.80
CA LEU A 188 11.36 -8.14 2.03
C LEU A 188 12.56 -7.23 1.74
N LYS A 189 13.35 -7.54 0.71
CA LYS A 189 14.48 -6.70 0.27
C LYS A 189 14.00 -5.33 -0.23
N CYS A 190 12.92 -5.31 -1.00
CA CYS A 190 12.35 -4.09 -1.53
C CYS A 190 11.83 -3.16 -0.41
N MET A 191 11.15 -3.71 0.58
CA MET A 191 10.70 -2.95 1.77
C MET A 191 11.88 -2.44 2.60
N ALA A 192 12.94 -3.26 2.77
CA ALA A 192 14.17 -2.82 3.45
C ALA A 192 14.86 -1.67 2.71
N LEU A 193 14.87 -1.72 1.36
CA LEU A 193 15.40 -0.65 0.52
C LEU A 193 14.59 0.65 0.70
N LEU A 194 13.27 0.56 0.74
CA LEU A 194 12.39 1.71 0.95
C LEU A 194 12.54 2.28 2.37
N ASP A 195 12.59 1.44 3.40
CA ASP A 195 12.85 1.88 4.79
C ASP A 195 14.18 2.65 4.87
N LYS A 196 15.22 2.12 4.24
CA LYS A 196 16.52 2.80 4.14
C LYS A 196 16.38 4.15 3.42
N ALA A 197 15.74 4.19 2.25
CA ALA A 197 15.55 5.40 1.47
C ALA A 197 14.82 6.49 2.26
N ASN A 198 13.72 6.13 2.93
CA ASN A 198 12.94 7.06 3.74
C ASN A 198 13.71 7.56 4.97
N THR A 199 14.36 6.65 5.70
CA THR A 199 15.07 7.00 6.95
C THR A 199 16.35 7.79 6.70
N GLU A 200 17.06 7.54 5.61
CA GLU A 200 18.22 8.35 5.21
C GLU A 200 17.81 9.72 4.66
N SER A 201 16.65 9.82 3.99
CA SER A 201 16.16 11.09 3.41
C SER A 201 15.45 11.99 4.42
N TYR A 202 14.72 11.40 5.39
CA TYR A 202 13.83 12.17 6.28
C TYR A 202 14.13 11.98 7.76
N GLY A 203 15.09 11.14 8.11
CA GLY A 203 15.44 10.77 9.49
C GLY A 203 14.53 9.66 10.03
N MET A 204 14.91 9.10 11.18
CA MET A 204 14.12 8.08 11.86
C MET A 204 12.85 8.70 12.44
N PRO A 205 11.65 8.13 12.19
CA PRO A 205 10.41 8.62 12.78
C PRO A 205 10.46 8.59 14.30
N THR A 206 9.88 9.61 14.92
CA THR A 206 9.72 9.72 16.36
C THR A 206 8.25 9.98 16.72
N PRO A 207 7.77 9.50 17.88
CA PRO A 207 6.40 9.68 18.29
C PRO A 207 5.98 11.14 18.29
N VAL A 208 4.78 11.39 17.77
CA VAL A 208 4.18 12.72 17.71
C VAL A 208 2.66 12.61 17.82
N THR A 209 2.06 13.56 18.55
CA THR A 209 0.61 13.76 18.55
C THR A 209 0.24 14.73 17.44
N VAL A 210 -0.66 14.33 16.57
CA VAL A 210 -1.11 15.07 15.39
C VAL A 210 -2.55 15.55 15.62
N PRO A 211 -2.80 16.88 15.61
CA PRO A 211 -4.15 17.40 15.80
C PRO A 211 -5.02 17.14 14.57
N LEU A 212 -6.32 17.01 14.80
CA LEU A 212 -7.34 16.90 13.75
C LEU A 212 -8.05 18.25 13.50
N THR A 213 -7.71 19.31 14.23
CA THR A 213 -8.22 20.66 13.99
C THR A 213 -7.53 21.28 12.79
N VAL A 214 -8.32 21.84 11.87
CA VAL A 214 -7.83 22.66 10.76
C VAL A 214 -7.85 24.12 11.15
N GLU A 215 -6.70 24.78 11.14
CA GLU A 215 -6.58 26.22 11.43
C GLU A 215 -7.23 27.04 10.30
N LYS A 216 -7.73 28.23 10.64
CA LYS A 216 -8.26 29.18 9.66
C LYS A 216 -7.24 29.57 8.60
N GLY A 217 -7.72 29.96 7.42
CA GLY A 217 -6.89 30.42 6.32
C GLY A 217 -6.63 29.34 5.25
N PRO A 218 -5.90 29.68 4.19
CA PRO A 218 -5.63 28.78 3.07
C PRO A 218 -4.87 27.55 3.49
N PHE A 219 -5.25 26.39 2.93
CA PHE A 219 -4.55 25.13 3.18
C PHE A 219 -4.66 24.17 2.01
N ILE A 220 -3.80 23.16 1.99
CA ILE A 220 -3.79 22.06 1.04
C ILE A 220 -3.93 20.76 1.81
N VAL A 221 -4.74 19.83 1.32
CA VAL A 221 -4.79 18.44 1.80
C VAL A 221 -3.99 17.58 0.86
N ILE A 222 -2.98 16.86 1.37
CA ILE A 222 -2.17 15.91 0.60
C ILE A 222 -2.50 14.48 1.02
N SER A 223 -2.83 13.63 0.05
CA SER A 223 -3.22 12.23 0.26
C SER A 223 -2.33 11.29 -0.55
N GLY A 224 -2.18 10.06 -0.08
CA GLY A 224 -1.33 9.04 -0.69
C GLY A 224 -0.17 8.65 0.21
N HIS A 225 0.99 8.31 -0.38
CA HIS A 225 2.10 7.72 0.36
C HIS A 225 3.45 8.43 0.11
N ASP A 226 3.54 9.25 -0.95
CA ASP A 226 4.81 9.76 -1.43
C ASP A 226 5.35 10.91 -0.55
N LEU A 227 6.36 10.60 0.26
CA LEU A 227 7.01 11.57 1.14
C LEU A 227 7.87 12.57 0.36
N HIS A 228 8.33 12.21 -0.85
CA HIS A 228 9.09 13.11 -1.70
C HIS A 228 8.22 14.24 -2.23
N ASP A 229 7.05 13.92 -2.75
CA ASP A 229 6.08 14.93 -3.19
C ASP A 229 5.64 15.83 -2.02
N LEU A 230 5.41 15.26 -0.83
CA LEU A 230 5.12 16.07 0.37
C LEU A 230 6.26 17.03 0.69
N LYS A 231 7.53 16.55 0.67
CA LYS A 231 8.68 17.42 0.96
C LYS A 231 8.77 18.58 -0.04
N LEU A 232 8.63 18.29 -1.33
CA LEU A 232 8.66 19.33 -2.37
C LEU A 232 7.50 20.33 -2.21
N LEU A 233 6.30 19.86 -1.84
CA LEU A 233 5.17 20.74 -1.54
C LEU A 233 5.49 21.65 -0.34
N LEU A 234 6.03 21.09 0.74
CA LEU A 234 6.43 21.84 1.93
C LEU A 234 7.51 22.91 1.62
N GLU A 235 8.46 22.58 0.74
CA GLU A 235 9.47 23.54 0.28
C GLU A 235 8.86 24.68 -0.54
N GLN A 236 7.95 24.36 -1.46
CA GLN A 236 7.30 25.35 -2.33
C GLN A 236 6.25 26.22 -1.61
N THR A 237 5.67 25.74 -0.51
CA THR A 237 4.69 26.49 0.30
C THR A 237 5.33 27.29 1.43
N LYS A 238 6.63 27.15 1.67
CA LYS A 238 7.33 27.87 2.72
C LYS A 238 7.21 29.39 2.55
N GLY A 239 6.63 30.05 3.56
CA GLY A 239 6.43 31.51 3.56
C GLY A 239 5.30 32.02 2.68
N LYS A 240 4.38 31.15 2.25
CA LYS A 240 3.23 31.52 1.39
C LYS A 240 1.89 31.60 2.11
N ASP A 241 1.88 31.57 3.45
CA ASP A 241 0.65 31.58 4.28
C ASP A 241 -0.36 30.48 3.90
N VAL A 242 0.14 29.32 3.49
CA VAL A 242 -0.64 28.14 3.17
C VAL A 242 -0.25 27.02 4.11
N ASN A 243 -1.21 26.47 4.86
CA ASN A 243 -0.99 25.31 5.74
C ASN A 243 -1.15 23.99 4.97
N ILE A 244 -0.45 22.95 5.43
CA ILE A 244 -0.53 21.61 4.85
C ILE A 244 -1.11 20.66 5.88
N TYR A 245 -2.09 19.86 5.44
CA TYR A 245 -2.71 18.79 6.21
C TYR A 245 -2.56 17.47 5.47
N THR A 246 -2.16 16.44 6.19
CA THR A 246 -2.09 15.08 5.66
C THR A 246 -3.46 14.42 5.65
N HIS A 247 -3.65 13.43 4.79
CA HIS A 247 -4.83 12.58 4.75
C HIS A 247 -4.42 11.12 4.50
N GLY A 248 -5.15 10.18 5.10
CA GLY A 248 -4.92 8.75 4.87
C GLY A 248 -3.51 8.31 5.23
N GLU A 249 -2.84 7.65 4.32
CA GLU A 249 -1.49 7.10 4.56
C GLU A 249 -0.37 8.16 4.61
N MET A 250 -0.69 9.43 4.41
CA MET A 250 0.29 10.51 4.62
C MET A 250 0.46 10.89 6.10
N LEU A 251 -0.43 10.49 7.00
CA LEU A 251 -0.35 10.78 8.45
C LEU A 251 1.03 10.48 9.07
N PRO A 252 1.68 9.33 8.81
CA PRO A 252 2.98 9.02 9.41
C PRO A 252 4.11 9.99 9.06
N ALA A 253 3.95 10.83 8.03
CA ALA A 253 4.91 11.87 7.65
C ALA A 253 5.25 12.82 8.82
N HIS A 254 4.29 13.06 9.72
CA HIS A 254 4.49 13.88 10.92
C HIS A 254 5.52 13.31 11.90
N GLY A 255 5.84 12.03 11.82
CA GLY A 255 6.89 11.40 12.63
C GLY A 255 8.31 11.68 12.14
N TYR A 256 8.49 11.99 10.85
CA TYR A 256 9.81 12.15 10.25
C TYR A 256 10.42 13.53 10.57
N PRO A 257 11.63 13.59 11.16
CA PRO A 257 12.28 14.85 11.58
C PRO A 257 12.40 15.90 10.48
N GLU A 258 12.81 15.48 9.27
CA GLU A 258 13.01 16.38 8.14
C GLU A 258 11.72 16.93 7.53
N LEU A 259 10.56 16.32 7.81
CA LEU A 259 9.25 16.80 7.38
C LEU A 259 8.58 17.63 8.47
N LYS A 260 8.58 17.18 9.71
CA LYS A 260 7.94 17.92 10.82
C LYS A 260 8.64 19.23 11.19
N LYS A 261 9.85 19.49 10.70
CA LYS A 261 10.52 20.80 10.89
C LYS A 261 9.79 21.95 10.19
N TYR A 262 8.94 21.67 9.21
CA TYR A 262 8.13 22.69 8.53
C TYR A 262 6.93 23.05 9.39
N SER A 263 6.92 24.24 9.96
CA SER A 263 5.89 24.69 10.91
C SER A 263 4.48 24.81 10.33
N HIS A 264 4.36 24.83 9.01
CA HIS A 264 3.09 24.86 8.28
C HIS A 264 2.58 23.44 7.91
N LEU A 265 3.28 22.37 8.24
CA LEU A 265 2.73 21.02 8.32
C LEU A 265 1.98 20.89 9.65
N LYS A 266 0.66 21.09 9.64
CA LYS A 266 -0.12 21.38 10.85
C LYS A 266 -0.75 20.15 11.50
N GLY A 267 -1.42 19.32 10.71
CA GLY A 267 -2.22 18.23 11.24
C GLY A 267 -2.69 17.25 10.20
N ASN A 268 -3.64 16.41 10.58
CA ASN A 268 -4.28 15.45 9.69
C ASN A 268 -5.76 15.80 9.49
N PHE A 269 -6.19 15.80 8.23
CA PHE A 269 -7.57 15.99 7.84
C PHE A 269 -8.18 14.64 7.44
N GLY A 270 -9.40 14.38 7.95
CA GLY A 270 -10.13 13.17 7.56
C GLY A 270 -9.51 11.87 8.08
N THR A 271 -9.90 10.78 7.44
CA THR A 271 -9.60 9.41 7.86
C THR A 271 -9.02 8.57 6.70
N ALA A 272 -9.50 7.34 6.50
CA ALA A 272 -9.03 6.47 5.45
C ALA A 272 -9.71 6.76 4.09
N TRP A 273 -9.10 6.28 3.02
CA TRP A 273 -9.44 6.56 1.63
C TRP A 273 -10.91 6.35 1.24
N GLN A 274 -11.59 5.37 1.83
CA GLN A 274 -13.00 5.08 1.52
C GLN A 274 -13.97 6.19 1.95
N ASN A 275 -13.53 7.11 2.80
CA ASN A 275 -14.34 8.24 3.28
C ASN A 275 -14.15 9.52 2.46
N GLN A 276 -13.20 9.56 1.52
CA GLN A 276 -12.83 10.73 0.71
C GLN A 276 -14.03 11.46 0.11
N GLN A 277 -14.97 10.73 -0.49
CA GLN A 277 -16.12 11.33 -1.16
C GLN A 277 -17.07 12.09 -0.22
N LYS A 278 -17.05 11.78 1.07
CA LYS A 278 -17.78 12.48 2.12
C LYS A 278 -16.93 13.59 2.72
N GLU A 279 -15.68 13.29 3.02
CA GLU A 279 -14.76 14.21 3.71
C GLU A 279 -14.38 15.42 2.85
N PHE A 280 -14.22 15.23 1.52
CA PHE A 280 -13.83 16.31 0.61
C PHE A 280 -15.00 17.09 -0.02
N ALA A 281 -16.26 16.67 0.21
CA ALA A 281 -17.44 17.25 -0.47
C ALA A 281 -17.56 18.78 -0.29
N GLU A 282 -17.28 19.28 0.91
CA GLU A 282 -17.40 20.71 1.26
C GLU A 282 -16.05 21.31 1.69
N LEU A 283 -14.94 20.65 1.33
CA LEU A 283 -13.62 21.10 1.71
C LEU A 283 -13.24 22.40 0.97
N PRO A 284 -12.97 23.52 1.65
CA PRO A 284 -12.58 24.77 1.00
C PRO A 284 -11.05 24.81 0.71
N ALA A 285 -10.51 23.72 0.16
CA ALA A 285 -9.09 23.54 -0.12
C ALA A 285 -8.85 22.56 -1.27
N PRO A 286 -7.75 22.68 -2.02
CA PRO A 286 -7.35 21.68 -2.99
C PRO A 286 -6.89 20.41 -2.31
N VAL A 287 -7.07 19.28 -3.02
CA VAL A 287 -6.60 17.96 -2.62
C VAL A 287 -5.57 17.48 -3.63
N LEU A 288 -4.37 17.18 -3.18
CA LEU A 288 -3.28 16.62 -3.98
C LEU A 288 -3.16 15.11 -3.69
N PHE A 289 -3.39 14.29 -4.71
CA PHE A 289 -3.16 12.86 -4.65
C PHE A 289 -1.80 12.51 -5.24
N THR A 290 -0.97 11.83 -4.45
CA THR A 290 0.41 11.50 -4.83
C THR A 290 0.57 10.06 -5.32
N THR A 291 -0.24 9.14 -4.82
CA THR A 291 -0.20 7.72 -5.17
C THR A 291 -1.58 7.07 -5.03
N ASN A 292 -1.64 5.74 -4.90
CA ASN A 292 -2.88 4.99 -4.78
C ASN A 292 -3.78 5.41 -3.59
N CYS A 293 -4.94 4.81 -3.55
CA CYS A 293 -6.07 5.09 -2.68
C CYS A 293 -6.89 6.32 -3.13
N LEU A 294 -6.93 6.61 -4.43
CA LEU A 294 -7.84 7.58 -5.03
C LEU A 294 -9.24 6.95 -5.16
N MET A 295 -10.27 7.55 -4.57
CA MET A 295 -11.66 7.30 -4.97
C MET A 295 -12.06 8.23 -6.13
N PRO A 296 -12.93 7.77 -7.06
CA PRO A 296 -13.47 8.64 -8.10
C PRO A 296 -14.02 9.94 -7.51
N PRO A 297 -13.44 11.12 -7.86
CA PRO A 297 -13.88 12.40 -7.33
C PRO A 297 -15.33 12.70 -7.69
N LYS A 298 -16.10 13.25 -6.74
CA LYS A 298 -17.44 13.75 -7.00
C LYS A 298 -17.40 15.16 -7.57
N ALA A 299 -18.41 15.52 -8.36
CA ALA A 299 -18.57 16.86 -8.95
C ALA A 299 -18.50 18.00 -7.90
N SER A 300 -18.85 17.73 -6.63
CA SER A 300 -18.81 18.73 -5.55
C SER A 300 -17.39 19.20 -5.17
N TYR A 301 -16.33 18.45 -5.57
CA TYR A 301 -14.95 18.83 -5.27
C TYR A 301 -13.94 18.50 -6.39
N ALA A 302 -14.42 18.01 -7.53
CA ALA A 302 -13.57 17.61 -8.66
C ALA A 302 -12.73 18.78 -9.22
N ASP A 303 -13.24 20.01 -9.14
CA ASP A 303 -12.60 21.25 -9.61
C ASP A 303 -11.33 21.65 -8.83
N ARG A 304 -11.06 20.97 -7.70
CA ARG A 304 -9.91 21.22 -6.81
C ARG A 304 -9.10 19.98 -6.49
N VAL A 305 -9.25 18.93 -7.32
CA VAL A 305 -8.45 17.70 -7.24
C VAL A 305 -7.28 17.79 -8.19
N PHE A 306 -6.09 17.48 -7.65
CA PHE A 306 -4.83 17.40 -8.39
C PHE A 306 -4.22 16.01 -8.19
N THR A 307 -3.54 15.53 -9.21
CA THR A 307 -2.87 14.22 -9.18
C THR A 307 -1.41 14.37 -9.59
N THR A 308 -0.55 13.44 -9.17
CA THR A 308 0.85 13.39 -9.57
C THR A 308 1.35 11.96 -9.70
N ALA A 309 2.55 11.75 -10.20
CA ALA A 309 3.22 10.46 -10.38
C ALA A 309 2.41 9.46 -11.24
N VAL A 310 2.02 8.32 -10.66
CA VAL A 310 1.26 7.27 -11.35
C VAL A 310 -0.25 7.40 -11.13
N VAL A 311 -0.67 8.21 -10.15
CA VAL A 311 -2.10 8.41 -9.90
C VAL A 311 -2.67 9.38 -10.94
N SER A 312 -3.77 8.99 -11.55
CA SER A 312 -4.41 9.81 -12.59
C SER A 312 -5.90 9.52 -12.66
N TYR A 313 -6.67 10.59 -12.86
CA TYR A 313 -8.11 10.51 -13.08
C TYR A 313 -8.50 11.41 -14.27
N PRO A 314 -9.48 11.02 -15.11
CA PRO A 314 -9.93 11.84 -16.22
C PRO A 314 -10.31 13.26 -15.77
N GLU A 315 -9.95 14.26 -16.57
CA GLU A 315 -10.29 15.68 -16.37
C GLU A 315 -9.64 16.36 -15.15
N MET A 316 -8.92 15.62 -14.29
CA MET A 316 -8.19 16.22 -13.18
C MET A 316 -6.83 16.75 -13.65
N MET A 317 -6.41 17.89 -13.07
CA MET A 317 -5.09 18.43 -13.36
C MET A 317 -4.01 17.49 -12.83
N HIS A 318 -3.12 17.06 -13.71
CA HIS A 318 -1.99 16.21 -13.38
C HIS A 318 -0.71 17.05 -13.31
N ILE A 319 -0.04 17.05 -12.16
CA ILE A 319 1.25 17.70 -11.95
C ILE A 319 2.34 16.84 -12.59
N GLY A 320 3.14 17.47 -13.43
CA GLY A 320 4.19 16.82 -14.22
C GLY A 320 5.36 16.27 -13.41
N GLU A 321 6.35 15.75 -14.12
CA GLU A 321 7.57 15.20 -13.49
C GLU A 321 8.47 16.28 -12.85
N ASP A 322 8.30 17.54 -13.24
CA ASP A 322 8.95 18.73 -12.66
C ASP A 322 8.45 19.06 -11.23
N ARG A 323 7.31 18.49 -10.83
CA ARG A 323 6.69 18.75 -9.52
C ARG A 323 6.47 20.22 -9.21
N ASP A 324 6.07 21.01 -10.23
CA ASP A 324 5.62 22.39 -9.99
C ASP A 324 4.21 22.38 -9.36
N PHE A 325 4.14 22.61 -8.05
CA PHE A 325 2.89 22.67 -7.30
C PHE A 325 2.26 24.08 -7.31
N THR A 326 2.75 25.03 -8.10
CA THR A 326 2.17 26.36 -8.23
C THR A 326 0.66 26.35 -8.44
N PRO A 327 0.07 25.49 -9.36
CA PRO A 327 -1.37 25.47 -9.55
C PRO A 327 -2.16 25.03 -8.30
N VAL A 328 -1.60 24.12 -7.50
CA VAL A 328 -2.22 23.65 -6.24
C VAL A 328 -2.19 24.77 -5.19
N ILE A 329 -1.08 25.50 -5.11
CA ILE A 329 -0.88 26.61 -4.17
C ILE A 329 -1.81 27.77 -4.53
N GLU A 330 -1.88 28.14 -5.80
CA GLU A 330 -2.80 29.20 -6.29
C GLU A 330 -4.25 28.84 -6.00
N LYS A 331 -4.65 27.58 -6.19
CA LYS A 331 -5.99 27.10 -5.87
C LYS A 331 -6.29 27.16 -4.37
N ALA A 332 -5.31 26.90 -3.50
CA ALA A 332 -5.48 27.06 -2.06
C ALA A 332 -5.71 28.53 -1.66
N LEU A 333 -4.94 29.45 -2.24
CA LEU A 333 -5.09 30.89 -2.01
C LEU A 333 -6.42 31.43 -2.55
N GLU A 334 -6.87 30.95 -3.72
CA GLU A 334 -8.16 31.27 -4.32
C GLU A 334 -9.32 30.85 -3.41
N LEU A 335 -9.30 29.63 -2.88
CA LEU A 335 -10.35 29.09 -2.03
C LEU A 335 -10.36 29.70 -0.62
N GLY A 336 -9.22 30.18 -0.13
CA GLY A 336 -9.08 30.92 1.13
C GLY A 336 -9.22 30.10 2.41
N GLY A 337 -9.62 28.85 2.34
CA GLY A 337 -9.76 27.97 3.50
C GLY A 337 -10.95 28.32 4.41
N TYR A 338 -10.88 27.86 5.66
CA TYR A 338 -11.90 28.18 6.67
C TYR A 338 -11.70 29.59 7.25
N SER A 339 -12.80 30.29 7.59
CA SER A 339 -12.79 31.63 8.21
C SER A 339 -12.40 31.58 9.69
N GLU A 340 -12.52 30.45 10.34
CA GLU A 340 -12.17 30.20 11.75
C GLU A 340 -11.57 28.77 11.87
N ASP A 341 -10.93 28.48 13.01
CA ASP A 341 -10.40 27.14 13.28
C ASP A 341 -11.54 26.12 13.32
N LYS A 342 -11.39 25.03 12.55
CA LYS A 342 -12.42 23.99 12.41
C LYS A 342 -12.00 22.73 13.13
N PRO A 343 -12.62 22.39 14.26
CA PRO A 343 -12.34 21.14 14.95
C PRO A 343 -12.97 19.96 14.20
N PHE A 344 -12.19 18.89 14.06
CA PHE A 344 -12.64 17.59 13.55
C PHE A 344 -12.30 16.50 14.58
N THR A 345 -12.95 15.36 14.45
CA THR A 345 -12.71 14.18 15.28
C THR A 345 -12.51 12.95 14.40
N GLY A 346 -11.77 11.99 14.93
CA GLY A 346 -11.73 10.64 14.38
C GLY A 346 -13.08 9.93 14.54
N ILE A 347 -13.18 8.72 14.04
CA ILE A 347 -14.45 7.97 14.00
C ILE A 347 -14.95 7.54 15.39
N ASN A 348 -14.09 7.55 16.41
CA ASN A 348 -14.44 7.24 17.80
C ASN A 348 -14.54 8.51 18.68
N GLY A 349 -14.40 9.71 18.11
CA GLY A 349 -14.56 10.99 18.78
C GLY A 349 -13.28 11.63 19.31
N GLY A 350 -12.11 11.01 19.11
CA GLY A 350 -10.83 11.61 19.47
C GLY A 350 -10.50 12.82 18.59
N ASN A 351 -9.87 13.85 19.14
CA ASN A 351 -9.51 15.11 18.45
C ASN A 351 -8.02 15.16 18.01
N ALA A 352 -7.28 14.14 18.31
CA ALA A 352 -5.89 13.97 17.91
C ALA A 352 -5.57 12.48 17.73
N VAL A 353 -4.51 12.19 16.98
CA VAL A 353 -3.97 10.84 16.76
C VAL A 353 -2.48 10.84 17.01
N MET A 354 -1.91 9.68 17.34
CA MET A 354 -0.47 9.52 17.51
C MET A 354 0.10 8.66 16.39
N THR A 355 1.32 8.99 15.93
CA THR A 355 2.09 8.21 14.95
C THR A 355 3.59 8.29 15.25
N GLY A 356 4.43 7.60 14.47
CA GLY A 356 5.89 7.69 14.58
C GLY A 356 6.54 6.64 15.49
N PHE A 357 5.82 5.58 15.87
CA PHE A 357 6.35 4.45 16.63
C PHE A 357 7.07 3.44 15.74
N ALA A 358 8.00 3.94 14.90
CA ALA A 358 8.81 3.10 14.05
C ALA A 358 9.78 2.22 14.87
N ARG A 359 10.49 1.31 14.17
CA ARG A 359 11.44 0.37 14.79
C ARG A 359 12.45 1.04 15.72
N SER A 360 12.99 2.20 15.34
CA SER A 360 13.97 2.92 16.18
C SER A 360 13.40 3.32 17.54
N THR A 361 12.16 3.78 17.58
CA THR A 361 11.47 4.16 18.82
C THR A 361 11.16 2.93 19.67
N VAL A 362 10.56 1.89 19.08
CA VAL A 362 10.17 0.69 19.85
C VAL A 362 11.40 -0.06 20.34
N LEU A 363 12.45 -0.18 19.49
CA LEU A 363 13.70 -0.82 19.91
C LEU A 363 14.49 0.03 20.90
N GLY A 364 14.39 1.35 20.84
CA GLY A 364 14.98 2.25 21.84
C GLY A 364 14.40 2.10 23.24
N VAL A 365 13.23 1.48 23.39
CA VAL A 365 12.59 1.13 24.66
C VAL A 365 12.43 -0.38 24.85
N ALA A 366 13.12 -1.19 24.05
CA ALA A 366 12.98 -2.64 24.03
C ALA A 366 13.22 -3.26 25.41
N ASP A 367 14.24 -2.81 26.16
CA ASP A 367 14.52 -3.31 27.52
C ASP A 367 13.30 -3.14 28.43
N ARG A 368 12.61 -2.00 28.36
CA ARG A 368 11.38 -1.74 29.14
C ARG A 368 10.22 -2.64 28.70
N VAL A 369 10.06 -2.87 27.39
CA VAL A 369 9.04 -3.80 26.88
C VAL A 369 9.35 -5.22 27.33
N ILE A 370 10.61 -5.66 27.22
CA ILE A 370 11.06 -6.99 27.64
C ILE A 370 10.83 -7.19 29.14
N GLU A 371 11.20 -6.21 29.96
CA GLU A 371 10.98 -6.25 31.43
C GLU A 371 9.47 -6.31 31.72
N ALA A 372 8.66 -5.51 31.06
CA ALA A 372 7.21 -5.51 31.23
C ALA A 372 6.57 -6.85 30.83
N VAL A 373 7.06 -7.50 29.76
CA VAL A 373 6.60 -8.84 29.39
C VAL A 373 7.07 -9.89 30.39
N LYS A 374 8.34 -9.87 30.80
CA LYS A 374 8.91 -10.83 31.80
C LYS A 374 8.25 -10.71 33.17
N SER A 375 7.88 -9.50 33.59
CA SER A 375 7.17 -9.26 34.86
C SER A 375 5.67 -9.56 34.76
N GLY A 376 5.13 -9.83 33.57
CA GLY A 376 3.69 -10.04 33.34
C GLY A 376 2.87 -8.76 33.30
N ALA A 377 3.51 -7.57 33.33
CA ALA A 377 2.82 -6.29 33.14
C ALA A 377 2.25 -6.16 31.72
N ILE A 378 2.97 -6.68 30.71
CA ILE A 378 2.46 -6.88 29.35
C ILE A 378 2.33 -8.40 29.13
N ARG A 379 1.09 -8.86 29.01
CA ARG A 379 0.80 -10.27 28.77
C ARG A 379 0.88 -10.62 27.28
N HIS A 380 0.46 -9.72 26.41
CA HIS A 380 0.37 -9.97 24.98
C HIS A 380 0.51 -8.70 24.14
N LEU A 381 1.02 -8.86 22.93
CA LEU A 381 1.07 -7.83 21.90
C LEU A 381 0.15 -8.24 20.74
N PHE A 382 -0.58 -7.28 20.20
CA PHE A 382 -1.36 -7.47 18.99
C PHE A 382 -0.84 -6.56 17.89
N LEU A 383 -0.57 -7.10 16.70
CA LEU A 383 -0.43 -6.31 15.49
C LEU A 383 -1.78 -6.29 14.77
N VAL A 384 -2.52 -5.19 14.94
CA VAL A 384 -3.83 -5.00 14.32
C VAL A 384 -3.70 -3.91 13.26
N GLY A 385 -3.79 -4.26 11.97
CA GLY A 385 -3.55 -3.27 10.92
C GLY A 385 -3.73 -3.83 9.51
N GLY A 386 -3.19 -3.11 8.56
CA GLY A 386 -3.31 -3.40 7.13
C GLY A 386 -4.22 -2.42 6.40
N CYS A 387 -4.69 -2.79 5.22
CA CYS A 387 -5.56 -1.91 4.43
C CYS A 387 -6.94 -1.73 5.07
N ASP A 388 -7.57 -0.59 4.82
CA ASP A 388 -9.00 -0.37 5.12
C ASP A 388 -9.84 -0.42 3.84
N GLY A 389 -11.17 -0.35 3.95
CA GLY A 389 -12.08 -0.36 2.82
C GLY A 389 -13.54 -0.15 3.21
N ALA A 390 -14.39 -0.01 2.19
CA ALA A 390 -15.80 0.33 2.36
C ALA A 390 -16.71 -0.88 2.65
N ARG A 391 -16.23 -2.11 2.48
CA ARG A 391 -17.05 -3.31 2.68
C ARG A 391 -17.51 -3.45 4.13
N PRO A 392 -18.76 -3.87 4.41
CA PRO A 392 -19.22 -4.22 5.75
C PRO A 392 -18.35 -5.30 6.43
N GLY A 393 -18.31 -5.29 7.76
CA GLY A 393 -17.52 -6.24 8.56
C GLY A 393 -16.22 -5.65 9.13
N ARG A 394 -15.80 -4.49 8.69
CA ARG A 394 -14.56 -3.85 9.18
C ARG A 394 -14.68 -3.21 10.57
N ASN A 395 -15.89 -3.09 11.13
CA ASN A 395 -16.10 -2.77 12.55
C ASN A 395 -15.48 -3.81 13.49
N TYR A 396 -15.25 -5.03 13.00
CA TYR A 396 -14.51 -6.06 13.73
C TYR A 396 -13.22 -5.50 14.33
N TYR A 397 -12.40 -4.78 13.55
CA TYR A 397 -11.12 -4.25 14.04
C TYR A 397 -11.27 -3.21 15.14
N THR A 398 -12.27 -2.34 15.05
CA THR A 398 -12.61 -1.38 16.11
C THR A 398 -13.00 -2.11 17.40
N GLU A 399 -13.92 -3.05 17.29
CA GLU A 399 -14.43 -3.78 18.46
C GLU A 399 -13.37 -4.73 19.03
N PHE A 400 -12.53 -5.32 18.21
CA PHE A 400 -11.39 -6.11 18.65
C PHE A 400 -10.44 -5.28 19.54
N VAL A 401 -10.02 -4.11 19.05
CA VAL A 401 -9.10 -3.22 19.78
C VAL A 401 -9.72 -2.69 21.06
N LYS A 402 -10.99 -2.30 21.06
CA LYS A 402 -11.71 -1.85 22.26
C LYS A 402 -11.77 -2.91 23.36
N GLN A 403 -11.80 -4.18 22.98
CA GLN A 403 -11.92 -5.31 23.91
C GLN A 403 -10.56 -5.89 24.33
N THR A 404 -9.43 -5.37 23.80
CA THR A 404 -8.11 -5.84 24.23
C THR A 404 -7.92 -5.58 25.72
N PRO A 405 -7.47 -6.58 26.51
CA PRO A 405 -7.24 -6.42 27.95
C PRO A 405 -6.25 -5.29 28.28
N ALA A 406 -6.38 -4.73 29.47
CA ALA A 406 -5.56 -3.59 29.92
C ALA A 406 -4.06 -3.92 30.01
N ASP A 407 -3.71 -5.19 30.14
CA ASP A 407 -2.36 -5.73 30.17
C ASP A 407 -1.81 -6.12 28.77
N THR A 408 -2.34 -5.52 27.71
CA THR A 408 -1.91 -5.78 26.31
C THR A 408 -1.54 -4.50 25.59
N VAL A 409 -0.70 -4.63 24.56
CA VAL A 409 -0.27 -3.54 23.67
C VAL A 409 -0.78 -3.81 22.27
N VAL A 410 -1.23 -2.78 21.58
CA VAL A 410 -1.66 -2.82 20.18
C VAL A 410 -0.68 -2.03 19.31
N LEU A 411 0.01 -2.71 18.42
CA LEU A 411 0.75 -2.11 17.33
C LEU A 411 -0.17 -2.00 16.11
N THR A 412 -0.10 -0.91 15.38
CA THR A 412 -0.89 -0.73 14.15
C THR A 412 -0.06 -0.09 13.04
N LEU A 413 -0.50 -0.27 11.80
CA LEU A 413 0.04 0.41 10.62
C LEU A 413 -1.00 0.40 9.50
N ALA A 414 -0.75 1.20 8.46
CA ALA A 414 -1.59 1.34 7.26
C ALA A 414 -2.99 1.93 7.53
N CYS A 415 -3.85 2.02 6.51
CA CYS A 415 -5.16 2.67 6.62
C CYS A 415 -6.08 2.06 7.66
N GLY A 416 -5.93 0.77 7.98
CA GLY A 416 -6.73 0.08 9.00
C GLY A 416 -6.68 0.73 10.38
N LYS A 417 -5.59 1.45 10.69
CA LYS A 417 -5.44 2.22 11.92
C LYS A 417 -6.60 3.20 12.18
N TYR A 418 -7.16 3.82 11.15
CA TYR A 418 -8.23 4.81 11.28
C TYR A 418 -9.52 4.27 11.90
N ARG A 419 -9.66 2.95 12.00
CA ARG A 419 -10.76 2.31 12.70
C ARG A 419 -10.72 2.52 14.21
N PHE A 420 -9.53 2.85 14.77
CA PHE A 420 -9.34 2.92 16.23
C PHE A 420 -8.18 3.83 16.69
N ASN A 421 -7.43 4.48 15.80
CA ASN A 421 -6.23 5.26 16.19
C ASN A 421 -6.55 6.55 16.97
N ASP A 422 -7.80 6.95 17.02
CA ASP A 422 -8.31 8.05 17.82
C ASP A 422 -8.86 7.60 19.21
N LEU A 423 -8.69 6.31 19.57
CA LEU A 423 -9.00 5.80 20.91
C LEU A 423 -7.86 6.09 21.88
N ASP A 424 -8.22 6.43 23.11
CA ASP A 424 -7.28 6.42 24.23
C ASP A 424 -7.37 5.06 24.95
N LEU A 425 -6.38 4.20 24.73
CA LEU A 425 -6.26 2.92 25.43
C LEU A 425 -5.44 3.02 26.73
N GLY A 426 -4.94 4.21 27.09
CA GLY A 426 -4.06 4.42 28.23
C GLY A 426 -2.62 3.97 28.01
N THR A 427 -1.89 3.75 29.10
CA THR A 427 -0.45 3.44 29.10
C THR A 427 -0.12 2.22 29.97
N ILE A 428 0.98 1.53 29.64
CA ILE A 428 1.61 0.48 30.44
C ILE A 428 3.07 0.85 30.65
N GLY A 429 3.51 0.97 31.92
CA GLY A 429 4.90 1.32 32.22
C GLY A 429 5.35 2.65 31.58
N GLY A 430 4.43 3.59 31.37
CA GLY A 430 4.68 4.87 30.70
C GLY A 430 4.81 4.78 29.18
N LEU A 431 4.47 3.63 28.57
CA LEU A 431 4.37 3.45 27.12
C LEU A 431 2.89 3.47 26.71
N PRO A 432 2.50 4.14 25.60
CA PRO A 432 1.14 4.04 25.08
C PRO A 432 0.79 2.58 24.77
N ARG A 433 -0.45 2.19 25.05
CA ARG A 433 -0.94 0.86 24.65
C ARG A 433 -1.27 0.76 23.17
N LEU A 434 -1.48 1.87 22.49
CA LEU A 434 -1.72 1.94 21.05
C LEU A 434 -0.57 2.68 20.39
N MET A 435 0.13 2.02 19.47
CA MET A 435 1.31 2.55 18.79
C MET A 435 1.18 2.41 17.28
N ASP A 436 1.11 3.53 16.55
CA ASP A 436 1.13 3.55 15.09
C ASP A 436 2.57 3.51 14.58
N VAL A 437 2.94 2.40 13.96
CA VAL A 437 4.27 2.14 13.39
C VAL A 437 4.53 2.96 12.13
N GLY A 438 3.48 3.22 11.32
CA GLY A 438 3.63 3.98 10.08
C GLY A 438 2.63 3.65 8.98
N GLN A 439 3.02 3.93 7.75
CA GLN A 439 2.29 3.55 6.52
C GLN A 439 2.33 2.03 6.29
N CYS A 440 1.55 1.52 5.33
CA CYS A 440 1.78 0.17 4.79
C CYS A 440 3.20 0.04 4.18
N ASN A 441 3.78 1.13 3.69
CA ASN A 441 5.16 1.21 3.25
C ASN A 441 6.18 0.97 4.39
N ASP A 442 5.78 1.13 5.64
CA ASP A 442 6.62 0.92 6.83
C ASP A 442 6.46 -0.50 7.43
N ALA A 443 5.86 -1.45 6.68
CA ALA A 443 5.69 -2.83 7.13
C ALA A 443 7.03 -3.50 7.49
N TYR A 444 8.14 -3.13 6.85
CA TYR A 444 9.47 -3.57 7.23
C TYR A 444 9.81 -3.21 8.69
N SER A 445 9.43 -2.03 9.13
CA SER A 445 9.62 -1.57 10.51
C SER A 445 8.90 -2.48 11.51
N ALA A 446 7.66 -2.89 11.22
CA ALA A 446 6.91 -3.82 12.06
C ALA A 446 7.56 -5.22 12.10
N ILE A 447 8.07 -5.72 10.96
CA ILE A 447 8.80 -7.00 10.89
C ILE A 447 10.08 -6.92 11.75
N GLN A 448 10.84 -5.83 11.65
CA GLN A 448 12.07 -5.65 12.43
C GLN A 448 11.80 -5.57 13.94
N ILE A 449 10.68 -4.97 14.36
CA ILE A 449 10.26 -4.97 15.76
C ILE A 449 10.01 -6.40 16.23
N ALA A 450 9.27 -7.22 15.48
CA ALA A 450 8.98 -8.60 15.84
C ALA A 450 10.25 -9.46 15.90
N VAL A 451 11.15 -9.34 14.92
CA VAL A 451 12.42 -10.09 14.89
C VAL A 451 13.31 -9.70 16.07
N ALA A 452 13.49 -8.41 16.34
CA ALA A 452 14.33 -7.96 17.44
C ALA A 452 13.77 -8.35 18.82
N LEU A 453 12.45 -8.37 18.98
CA LEU A 453 11.83 -8.90 20.21
C LEU A 453 12.07 -10.41 20.33
N ALA A 454 11.95 -11.18 19.26
CA ALA A 454 12.23 -12.62 19.27
C ALA A 454 13.69 -12.91 19.67
N ASP A 455 14.64 -12.19 19.07
CA ASP A 455 16.06 -12.28 19.41
C ASP A 455 16.32 -11.96 20.91
N ALA A 456 15.70 -10.90 21.41
CA ALA A 456 15.85 -10.47 22.81
C ALA A 456 15.22 -11.45 23.82
N PHE A 457 14.19 -12.20 23.41
CA PHE A 457 13.60 -13.29 24.22
C PHE A 457 14.29 -14.62 23.99
N GLY A 458 15.17 -14.75 23.00
CA GLY A 458 15.86 -15.99 22.65
C GLY A 458 14.92 -17.06 22.09
N CYS A 459 13.90 -16.63 21.33
CA CYS A 459 12.87 -17.51 20.74
C CYS A 459 12.61 -17.18 19.27
N GLY A 460 11.77 -17.96 18.61
CA GLY A 460 11.28 -17.63 17.27
C GLY A 460 10.15 -16.58 17.30
N VAL A 461 9.93 -15.89 16.18
CA VAL A 461 8.83 -14.90 16.09
C VAL A 461 7.47 -15.53 16.41
N ASN A 462 7.25 -16.79 16.03
CA ASN A 462 6.02 -17.52 16.32
C ASN A 462 5.83 -17.92 17.79
N ASP A 463 6.89 -17.82 18.60
CA ASP A 463 6.88 -18.15 20.02
C ASP A 463 6.70 -16.90 20.91
N LEU A 464 6.71 -15.71 20.29
CA LEU A 464 6.42 -14.46 20.98
C LEU A 464 4.95 -14.40 21.43
N PRO A 465 4.63 -13.72 22.54
CA PRO A 465 3.27 -13.37 22.90
C PRO A 465 2.74 -12.27 21.95
N LEU A 466 2.77 -12.54 20.65
CA LEU A 466 2.39 -11.63 19.58
C LEU A 466 1.41 -12.32 18.64
N SER A 467 0.26 -11.69 18.41
CA SER A 467 -0.73 -12.15 17.43
C SER A 467 -0.96 -11.11 16.34
N MET A 468 -1.13 -11.59 15.11
CA MET A 468 -1.39 -10.74 13.94
C MET A 468 -2.86 -10.85 13.52
N VAL A 469 -3.56 -9.71 13.53
CA VAL A 469 -4.96 -9.56 13.12
C VAL A 469 -4.99 -8.56 11.98
N LEU A 470 -4.91 -9.07 10.76
CA LEU A 470 -4.63 -8.27 9.57
C LEU A 470 -5.88 -8.06 8.71
N SER A 471 -6.00 -6.87 8.16
CA SER A 471 -6.96 -6.56 7.12
C SER A 471 -6.28 -6.32 5.78
N TRP A 472 -6.91 -6.78 4.70
CA TRP A 472 -6.40 -6.57 3.36
C TRP A 472 -7.42 -5.85 2.48
N TYR A 473 -6.93 -5.21 1.43
CA TYR A 473 -7.76 -4.57 0.42
C TYR A 473 -7.13 -4.67 -0.98
N GLU A 474 -5.84 -4.35 -1.13
CA GLU A 474 -5.19 -4.25 -2.42
C GLU A 474 -3.80 -4.94 -2.43
N GLN A 475 -3.09 -4.79 -3.52
CA GLN A 475 -1.92 -5.59 -3.89
C GLN A 475 -0.73 -5.46 -2.93
N LYS A 476 -0.57 -4.31 -2.25
CA LYS A 476 0.49 -4.17 -1.23
C LYS A 476 0.25 -5.10 -0.05
N ALA A 477 -1.00 -5.34 0.33
CA ALA A 477 -1.30 -6.34 1.37
C ALA A 477 -0.96 -7.76 0.90
N VAL A 478 -1.09 -8.06 -0.39
CA VAL A 478 -0.70 -9.38 -0.94
C VAL A 478 0.80 -9.58 -0.82
N CYS A 479 1.64 -8.65 -1.28
CA CYS A 479 3.09 -8.82 -1.21
C CYS A 479 3.60 -8.84 0.25
N ILE A 480 2.99 -8.08 1.17
CA ILE A 480 3.31 -8.16 2.61
C ILE A 480 2.97 -9.54 3.15
N LEU A 481 1.78 -10.08 2.85
CA LEU A 481 1.40 -11.42 3.29
C LEU A 481 2.41 -12.46 2.79
N LEU A 482 2.77 -12.43 1.50
CA LEU A 482 3.77 -13.35 0.95
C LEU A 482 5.13 -13.21 1.65
N THR A 483 5.52 -12.01 2.06
CA THR A 483 6.72 -11.81 2.87
C THR A 483 6.62 -12.46 4.24
N LEU A 484 5.47 -12.34 4.92
CA LEU A 484 5.25 -12.99 6.22
C LEU A 484 5.31 -14.53 6.08
N LEU A 485 4.75 -15.07 5.00
CA LEU A 485 4.83 -16.51 4.70
C LEU A 485 6.26 -16.95 4.41
N TYR A 486 7.01 -16.19 3.61
CA TYR A 486 8.43 -16.45 3.35
C TYR A 486 9.25 -16.49 4.65
N LEU A 487 8.96 -15.59 5.60
CA LEU A 487 9.59 -15.56 6.93
C LEU A 487 9.10 -16.67 7.86
N GLY A 488 8.17 -17.52 7.42
CA GLY A 488 7.63 -18.63 8.21
C GLY A 488 6.69 -18.16 9.32
N ILE A 489 6.13 -16.96 9.24
CA ILE A 489 5.20 -16.43 10.23
C ILE A 489 3.85 -17.13 10.10
N LYS A 490 3.28 -17.53 11.23
CA LYS A 490 2.09 -18.39 11.33
C LYS A 490 0.96 -17.73 12.13
N ASN A 491 -0.21 -18.38 12.08
CA ASN A 491 -1.38 -18.06 12.91
C ASN A 491 -1.93 -16.65 12.69
N ILE A 492 -1.94 -16.18 11.44
CA ILE A 492 -2.47 -14.87 11.06
C ILE A 492 -4.00 -14.92 10.95
N ARG A 493 -4.71 -14.03 11.66
CA ARG A 493 -6.12 -13.72 11.40
C ARG A 493 -6.22 -12.75 10.24
N LEU A 494 -6.93 -13.11 9.18
CA LEU A 494 -7.04 -12.31 7.96
C LEU A 494 -8.51 -11.99 7.63
N GLY A 495 -8.78 -10.73 7.33
CA GLY A 495 -10.14 -10.30 6.98
C GLY A 495 -10.18 -9.02 6.14
N PRO A 496 -11.40 -8.48 5.91
CA PRO A 496 -12.71 -9.04 6.33
C PRO A 496 -13.15 -10.27 5.54
N THR A 497 -12.57 -10.52 4.38
CA THR A 497 -12.84 -11.68 3.52
C THR A 497 -11.54 -12.31 3.04
N LEU A 498 -11.59 -13.54 2.57
CA LEU A 498 -10.44 -14.15 1.89
C LEU A 498 -10.35 -13.66 0.44
N PRO A 499 -9.15 -13.63 -0.16
CA PRO A 499 -8.98 -13.18 -1.54
C PRO A 499 -9.71 -14.07 -2.56
N ALA A 500 -10.47 -13.45 -3.48
CA ALA A 500 -11.22 -14.15 -4.53
C ALA A 500 -10.33 -14.92 -5.52
N PHE A 501 -9.07 -14.55 -5.63
CA PHE A 501 -8.09 -15.18 -6.52
C PHE A 501 -7.35 -16.38 -5.89
N VAL A 502 -7.64 -16.72 -4.65
CA VAL A 502 -7.07 -17.90 -3.98
C VAL A 502 -8.02 -19.07 -4.14
N SER A 503 -7.56 -20.12 -4.84
CA SER A 503 -8.33 -21.35 -5.04
C SER A 503 -8.50 -22.13 -3.73
N PRO A 504 -9.47 -23.05 -3.62
CA PRO A 504 -9.65 -23.88 -2.43
C PRO A 504 -8.40 -24.69 -2.06
N ASN A 505 -7.68 -25.25 -3.05
CA ASN A 505 -6.47 -26.02 -2.79
C ASN A 505 -5.33 -25.14 -2.28
N VAL A 506 -5.12 -23.98 -2.89
CA VAL A 506 -4.11 -23.00 -2.41
C VAL A 506 -4.48 -22.49 -1.02
N LEU A 507 -5.78 -22.23 -0.75
CA LEU A 507 -6.25 -21.85 0.57
C LEU A 507 -5.95 -22.93 1.62
N ASN A 508 -6.27 -24.19 1.32
CA ASN A 508 -5.97 -25.32 2.20
C ASN A 508 -4.48 -25.41 2.52
N TYR A 509 -3.63 -25.24 1.49
CA TYR A 509 -2.18 -25.20 1.69
C TYR A 509 -1.76 -24.08 2.66
N LEU A 510 -2.34 -22.88 2.54
CA LEU A 510 -2.07 -21.74 3.43
C LEU A 510 -2.54 -22.00 4.87
N VAL A 511 -3.71 -22.61 5.03
CA VAL A 511 -4.25 -22.97 6.34
C VAL A 511 -3.39 -24.05 7.02
N GLU A 512 -3.06 -25.12 6.32
CA GLU A 512 -2.33 -26.26 6.88
C GLU A 512 -0.87 -25.93 7.22
N ASN A 513 -0.20 -25.13 6.38
CA ASN A 513 1.23 -24.85 6.56
C ASN A 513 1.51 -23.59 7.39
N PHE A 514 0.60 -22.59 7.37
CA PHE A 514 0.80 -21.29 8.01
C PHE A 514 -0.27 -20.94 9.04
N GLY A 515 -1.32 -21.73 9.22
CA GLY A 515 -2.38 -21.45 10.18
C GLY A 515 -3.15 -20.17 9.89
N ILE A 516 -3.26 -19.75 8.61
CA ILE A 516 -4.07 -18.60 8.23
C ILE A 516 -5.53 -18.93 8.50
N ALA A 517 -6.23 -18.03 9.21
CA ALA A 517 -7.62 -18.20 9.54
C ALA A 517 -8.41 -16.90 9.28
N PRO A 518 -9.67 -16.98 8.86
CA PRO A 518 -10.53 -15.81 8.77
C PRO A 518 -10.76 -15.21 10.15
N ILE A 519 -11.04 -13.90 10.19
CA ILE A 519 -11.61 -13.27 11.39
C ILE A 519 -13.02 -13.85 11.65
N THR A 520 -13.39 -13.93 12.93
CA THR A 520 -14.71 -14.41 13.36
C THR A 520 -15.45 -13.33 14.18
N MET A 521 -15.69 -13.55 15.47
CA MET A 521 -16.18 -12.53 16.38
C MET A 521 -15.00 -12.03 17.24
N PRO A 522 -14.91 -10.71 17.52
CA PRO A 522 -13.81 -10.15 18.29
C PRO A 522 -13.53 -10.87 19.61
N GLU A 523 -14.58 -11.19 20.36
CA GLU A 523 -14.49 -11.88 21.65
C GLU A 523 -13.95 -13.31 21.52
N GLU A 524 -14.36 -14.02 20.47
CA GLU A 524 -13.94 -15.39 20.18
C GLU A 524 -12.49 -15.43 19.76
N ASP A 525 -12.10 -14.54 18.84
CA ASP A 525 -10.72 -14.43 18.38
C ASP A 525 -9.79 -14.02 19.52
N LEU A 526 -10.15 -13.01 20.33
CA LEU A 526 -9.38 -12.62 21.52
C LEU A 526 -9.19 -13.80 22.49
N LYS A 527 -10.26 -14.54 22.78
CA LYS A 527 -10.19 -15.73 23.65
C LYS A 527 -9.28 -16.82 23.11
N GLN A 528 -9.22 -16.98 21.78
CA GLN A 528 -8.34 -17.97 21.15
C GLN A 528 -6.87 -17.51 21.14
N LEU A 529 -6.63 -16.23 20.85
CA LEU A 529 -5.29 -15.66 20.74
C LEU A 529 -4.61 -15.44 22.09
N LEU A 530 -5.38 -15.36 23.18
CA LEU A 530 -4.88 -15.16 24.55
C LEU A 530 -4.74 -16.46 25.37
N LYS A 531 -5.01 -17.62 24.79
CA LYS A 531 -4.78 -18.94 25.41
C LYS A 531 -3.31 -19.29 25.44
#